data_a3e08dfee9cb966c9ff5fe3293f10f90
#
_entry.id   a3e08dfee9cb966c9ff5fe3293f10f90
#
_cell.length_a   1.000
_cell.length_b   1.000
_cell.length_c   1.000
_cell.angle_alpha   90.00
_cell.angle_beta   90.00
_cell.angle_gamma   90.00
#
_symmetry.space_group_name_H-M   'P 1'
#
loop_
_entity.id
_entity.type
_entity.pdbx_description
1 polymer ?
#
loop_
_entity_poly.entity_id
_entity_poly.type
_entity_poly.pdbx_seq_one_letter_code
_entity_poly.pdbx_strand_id
1 'polypeptide(L)'
;MTAARTSLLVSTIVLGVLLCVGCTRSSVVPPPTASMSPPANPYLGNLKTIPPAGTISTVPRPGSNPWRPAVAAREWQYVVVHHTATGAGSVDSINASHLKNKDKNGNPWLGIGYHFVIGNGDGMTDGAIEPTFRWRTQIQGAHAGSANKDYNERGIGVCLVGNFEKTPPTPAQKRSVKLLVATLRNEYRIPIANVVGHKDIRASATECPGKYFPMAEVAAGDPGLILGLDADGVPQVQLVSNTRSSPR
;
A
#
# COMPACT_ATOMS: atom_id res chain seq x y z
N MET A 1 43.86 -53.06 -18.08
CA MET A 1 43.42 -54.38 -17.59
C MET A 1 42.79 -54.20 -16.23
N THR A 2 41.50 -54.33 -16.10
CA THR A 2 40.77 -55.01 -15.06
C THR A 2 39.29 -54.58 -15.13
N ALA A 3 38.48 -55.60 -15.16
CA ALA A 3 37.13 -55.65 -15.65
C ALA A 3 36.05 -55.06 -14.75
N ALA A 4 34.96 -54.64 -15.42
CA ALA A 4 33.63 -54.35 -14.87
C ALA A 4 32.98 -55.55 -14.22
N ARG A 5 32.22 -55.36 -13.16
CA ARG A 5 31.17 -56.28 -12.70
C ARG A 5 29.85 -55.56 -12.54
N THR A 6 28.96 -55.84 -13.46
CA THR A 6 27.52 -55.50 -13.45
C THR A 6 26.81 -56.48 -12.50
N SER A 7 26.03 -55.96 -11.55
CA SER A 7 25.11 -56.79 -10.78
C SER A 7 23.68 -56.35 -11.09
N LEU A 8 22.93 -57.25 -11.71
CA LEU A 8 21.52 -57.22 -11.97
C LEU A 8 20.77 -57.74 -10.74
N LEU A 9 19.88 -56.96 -10.16
CA LEU A 9 18.93 -57.44 -9.16
C LEU A 9 17.52 -57.38 -9.75
N VAL A 10 17.00 -58.58 -10.02
CA VAL A 10 15.62 -58.82 -10.39
C VAL A 10 14.79 -58.83 -9.11
N SER A 11 13.77 -58.00 -9.02
CA SER A 11 12.84 -58.00 -7.90
C SER A 11 11.43 -58.31 -8.42
N THR A 12 10.93 -59.40 -7.89
CA THR A 12 9.67 -60.09 -8.23
C THR A 12 8.46 -59.30 -7.72
N ILE A 13 7.49 -59.06 -8.60
CA ILE A 13 6.20 -58.50 -8.26
C ILE A 13 5.30 -59.59 -7.69
N VAL A 14 4.82 -59.43 -6.48
CA VAL A 14 3.71 -60.21 -5.91
C VAL A 14 2.43 -59.38 -5.95
N LEU A 15 1.51 -59.81 -6.75
CA LEU A 15 0.17 -59.24 -6.93
C LEU A 15 -0.77 -59.83 -5.86
N GLY A 16 -1.04 -59.02 -4.83
CA GLY A 16 -2.03 -59.36 -3.79
C GLY A 16 -3.35 -58.63 -4.04
N VAL A 17 -4.35 -59.32 -4.56
CA VAL A 17 -5.74 -58.86 -4.64
C VAL A 17 -6.39 -59.04 -3.28
N LEU A 18 -6.76 -57.96 -2.60
CA LEU A 18 -7.58 -57.99 -1.40
C LEU A 18 -8.91 -57.29 -1.67
N LEU A 19 -9.96 -58.09 -1.83
CA LEU A 19 -11.34 -57.63 -1.82
C LEU A 19 -11.74 -57.26 -0.39
N CYS A 20 -12.03 -55.98 -0.13
CA CYS A 20 -12.73 -55.58 1.08
C CYS A 20 -14.10 -54.98 0.75
N VAL A 21 -15.08 -55.69 1.23
CA VAL A 21 -16.52 -55.44 1.24
C VAL A 21 -16.80 -54.13 1.98
N GLY A 22 -17.79 -53.37 1.47
CA GLY A 22 -18.16 -52.03 1.91
C GLY A 22 -18.57 -51.89 3.38
N CYS A 23 -18.20 -50.73 3.89
CA CYS A 23 -18.87 -50.07 5.01
C CYS A 23 -18.99 -48.57 4.65
N THR A 24 -20.17 -48.18 4.25
CA THR A 24 -20.53 -46.75 4.13
C THR A 24 -20.60 -46.14 5.52
N ARG A 25 -19.54 -45.46 5.94
CA ARG A 25 -19.63 -44.55 7.09
C ARG A 25 -20.11 -43.21 6.58
N SER A 26 -21.36 -42.86 6.93
CA SER A 26 -21.85 -41.49 6.90
C SER A 26 -20.94 -40.62 7.75
N SER A 27 -20.16 -39.74 7.10
CA SER A 27 -19.41 -38.71 7.76
C SER A 27 -20.38 -37.62 8.21
N VAL A 28 -20.78 -37.64 9.47
CA VAL A 28 -21.43 -36.48 10.10
C VAL A 28 -20.36 -35.39 10.19
N VAL A 29 -20.48 -34.36 9.37
CA VAL A 29 -19.67 -33.19 9.45
C VAL A 29 -20.08 -32.47 10.75
N PRO A 30 -19.18 -32.27 11.73
CA PRO A 30 -19.51 -31.48 12.91
C PRO A 30 -19.81 -30.04 12.48
N PRO A 31 -20.74 -29.35 13.18
CA PRO A 31 -21.03 -27.95 12.89
C PRO A 31 -19.74 -27.10 13.07
N PRO A 32 -19.58 -26.03 12.29
CA PRO A 32 -18.43 -25.17 12.42
C PRO A 32 -18.34 -24.64 13.85
N THR A 33 -17.26 -24.97 14.52
CA THR A 33 -16.93 -24.42 15.83
C THR A 33 -16.91 -22.91 15.74
N ALA A 34 -17.59 -22.28 16.70
CA ALA A 34 -17.70 -20.82 16.83
C ALA A 34 -16.36 -20.17 16.60
N SER A 35 -16.35 -19.24 15.64
CA SER A 35 -15.21 -18.36 15.35
C SER A 35 -14.79 -17.64 16.62
N MET A 36 -13.68 -18.02 17.20
CA MET A 36 -13.05 -17.24 18.26
C MET A 36 -12.64 -15.91 17.66
N SER A 37 -13.25 -14.83 18.12
CA SER A 37 -12.84 -13.48 17.78
C SER A 37 -11.34 -13.33 18.08
N PRO A 38 -10.53 -12.74 17.18
CA PRO A 38 -9.12 -12.52 17.45
C PRO A 38 -8.98 -11.65 18.71
N PRO A 39 -7.90 -11.83 19.50
CA PRO A 39 -7.69 -11.08 20.72
C PRO A 39 -7.72 -9.58 20.45
N ALA A 40 -8.40 -8.83 21.32
CA ALA A 40 -8.54 -7.38 21.22
C ALA A 40 -7.15 -6.73 21.11
N ASN A 41 -6.93 -6.01 20.00
CA ASN A 41 -5.70 -5.27 19.77
C ASN A 41 -5.69 -4.05 20.72
N PRO A 42 -4.68 -3.90 21.60
CA PRO A 42 -4.63 -2.80 22.55
C PRO A 42 -4.56 -1.42 21.91
N TYR A 43 -4.22 -1.34 20.62
CA TYR A 43 -4.24 -0.08 19.85
C TYR A 43 -5.62 0.28 19.28
N LEU A 44 -6.62 -0.62 19.39
CA LEU A 44 -7.99 -0.40 18.91
C LEU A 44 -8.92 0.15 20.00
N GLY A 45 -8.44 0.36 21.23
CA GLY A 45 -9.25 0.76 22.37
C GLY A 45 -10.02 2.08 22.22
N ASN A 46 -9.79 2.87 21.19
CA ASN A 46 -10.48 4.13 20.90
C ASN A 46 -11.17 4.17 19.54
N LEU A 47 -11.22 3.05 18.80
CA LEU A 47 -12.02 2.95 17.57
C LEU A 47 -13.51 2.64 17.92
N LYS A 48 -14.12 3.49 18.74
CA LYS A 48 -15.59 3.54 18.80
C LYS A 48 -16.07 4.11 17.48
N THR A 49 -16.63 3.20 16.65
CA THR A 49 -17.33 3.48 15.39
C THR A 49 -16.46 4.09 14.27
N ILE A 50 -15.88 3.21 13.43
CA ILE A 50 -15.63 3.59 12.03
C ILE A 50 -17.02 3.85 11.43
N PRO A 51 -17.36 5.07 11.00
CA PRO A 51 -18.60 5.29 10.29
C PRO A 51 -18.57 4.36 9.05
N PRO A 52 -19.69 3.69 8.69
CA PRO A 52 -19.76 3.00 7.42
C PRO A 52 -19.35 4.00 6.33
N ALA A 53 -18.75 3.50 5.23
CA ALA A 53 -18.39 4.30 4.08
C ALA A 53 -19.67 4.96 3.52
N GLY A 54 -20.11 5.99 4.21
CA GLY A 54 -21.24 6.82 3.85
C GLY A 54 -20.83 7.66 2.67
N THR A 55 -21.56 7.56 1.61
CA THR A 55 -21.58 8.38 0.44
C THR A 55 -21.50 9.87 0.83
N ILE A 56 -20.28 10.40 1.04
CA ILE A 56 -20.07 11.83 1.09
C ILE A 56 -19.88 12.27 -0.36
N SER A 57 -20.98 12.36 -1.08
CA SER A 57 -21.03 13.10 -2.34
C SER A 57 -21.06 14.59 -2.02
N THR A 58 -19.93 15.13 -1.63
CA THR A 58 -19.69 16.57 -1.72
C THR A 58 -18.52 16.73 -2.69
N VAL A 59 -18.83 17.23 -3.87
CA VAL A 59 -17.80 17.71 -4.80
C VAL A 59 -16.88 18.63 -4.01
N PRO A 60 -15.58 18.29 -3.85
CA PRO A 60 -14.67 19.12 -3.09
C PRO A 60 -14.63 20.52 -3.71
N ARG A 61 -14.69 21.55 -2.87
CA ARG A 61 -14.52 22.92 -3.32
C ARG A 61 -13.16 23.03 -4.02
N PRO A 62 -13.07 23.67 -5.22
CA PRO A 62 -11.80 23.87 -5.90
C PRO A 62 -10.72 24.39 -4.94
N GLY A 63 -9.57 23.72 -4.88
CA GLY A 63 -8.46 24.05 -3.96
C GLY A 63 -8.54 23.42 -2.56
N SER A 64 -9.58 22.65 -2.22
CA SER A 64 -9.61 21.88 -0.96
C SER A 64 -8.88 20.55 -1.14
N ASN A 65 -8.22 20.07 -0.07
CA ASN A 65 -7.63 18.74 -0.05
C ASN A 65 -8.74 17.67 -0.03
N PRO A 66 -8.95 16.89 -1.13
CA PRO A 66 -10.00 15.89 -1.19
C PRO A 66 -9.76 14.71 -0.26
N TRP A 67 -8.52 14.56 0.23
CA TRP A 67 -8.14 13.51 1.17
C TRP A 67 -8.05 13.99 2.61
N ARG A 68 -8.60 15.19 2.91
CA ARG A 68 -8.57 15.72 4.29
C ARG A 68 -9.24 14.72 5.25
N PRO A 69 -8.52 14.26 6.30
CA PRO A 69 -9.10 13.31 7.26
C PRO A 69 -10.23 13.98 8.07
N ALA A 70 -11.22 13.18 8.46
CA ALA A 70 -12.32 13.65 9.31
C ALA A 70 -11.91 13.85 10.78
N VAL A 71 -10.75 13.32 11.18
CA VAL A 71 -10.17 13.44 12.52
C VAL A 71 -9.03 14.45 12.52
N ALA A 72 -8.61 14.89 13.71
CA ALA A 72 -7.50 15.82 13.85
C ALA A 72 -6.23 15.22 13.23
N ALA A 73 -5.58 16.01 12.38
CA ALA A 73 -4.34 15.61 11.74
C ALA A 73 -3.19 15.49 12.76
N ARG A 74 -2.28 14.55 12.49
CA ARG A 74 -1.00 14.48 13.20
C ARG A 74 -0.05 15.58 12.73
N GLU A 75 1.01 15.77 13.47
CA GLU A 75 2.14 16.63 13.05
C GLU A 75 3.01 15.87 12.04
N TRP A 76 2.62 15.91 10.78
CA TRP A 76 3.37 15.29 9.71
C TRP A 76 4.58 16.14 9.32
N GLN A 77 5.75 15.51 9.22
CA GLN A 77 7.03 16.18 8.93
C GLN A 77 7.70 15.65 7.68
N TYR A 78 7.35 14.47 7.22
CA TYR A 78 7.96 13.81 6.06
C TYR A 78 6.90 13.28 5.12
N VAL A 79 7.26 13.16 3.84
CA VAL A 79 6.60 12.27 2.88
C VAL A 79 7.62 11.23 2.46
N VAL A 80 7.30 9.96 2.66
CA VAL A 80 8.17 8.84 2.27
C VAL A 80 7.53 8.11 1.10
N VAL A 81 8.22 8.09 -0.03
CA VAL A 81 7.73 7.47 -1.26
C VAL A 81 8.23 6.05 -1.40
N HIS A 82 7.30 5.16 -1.75
CA HIS A 82 7.52 3.73 -1.92
C HIS A 82 6.99 3.22 -3.23
N HIS A 83 7.42 2.03 -3.62
CA HIS A 83 6.75 1.18 -4.60
C HIS A 83 6.36 -0.16 -3.99
N THR A 84 5.43 -0.88 -4.64
CA THR A 84 5.07 -2.24 -4.22
C THR A 84 6.10 -3.29 -4.62
N ALA A 85 6.99 -2.98 -5.57
CA ALA A 85 7.88 -3.91 -6.27
C ALA A 85 7.13 -5.06 -7.01
N THR A 86 5.82 -4.91 -7.23
CA THR A 86 4.93 -5.85 -7.94
C THR A 86 4.37 -5.20 -9.20
N GLY A 87 3.86 -6.01 -10.16
CA GLY A 87 3.21 -5.49 -11.38
C GLY A 87 1.78 -5.00 -11.12
N ALA A 88 1.08 -5.59 -10.17
CA ALA A 88 -0.32 -5.34 -9.85
C ALA A 88 -0.52 -5.11 -8.36
N GLY A 89 -1.62 -4.44 -7.99
CA GLY A 89 -1.98 -4.24 -6.60
C GLY A 89 -3.15 -3.28 -6.37
N SER A 90 -3.72 -3.37 -5.18
CA SER A 90 -4.74 -2.45 -4.66
C SER A 90 -4.53 -2.27 -3.16
N VAL A 91 -5.24 -1.32 -2.54
CA VAL A 91 -5.22 -1.17 -1.08
C VAL A 91 -5.55 -2.49 -0.39
N ASP A 92 -6.59 -3.20 -0.88
CA ASP A 92 -7.03 -4.46 -0.27
C ASP A 92 -5.99 -5.58 -0.42
N SER A 93 -5.40 -5.75 -1.61
CA SER A 93 -4.40 -6.80 -1.85
C SER A 93 -3.12 -6.56 -1.05
N ILE A 94 -2.66 -5.31 -0.95
CA ILE A 94 -1.52 -4.93 -0.13
C ILE A 94 -1.84 -5.14 1.36
N ASN A 95 -3.04 -4.75 1.80
CA ASN A 95 -3.49 -4.95 3.16
C ASN A 95 -3.51 -6.44 3.52
N ALA A 96 -4.09 -7.28 2.67
CA ALA A 96 -4.12 -8.73 2.86
C ALA A 96 -2.72 -9.36 2.93
N SER A 97 -1.78 -8.83 2.14
CA SER A 97 -0.37 -9.25 2.19
C SER A 97 0.29 -8.84 3.51
N HIS A 98 0.10 -7.59 3.95
CA HIS A 98 0.72 -7.07 5.16
C HIS A 98 0.17 -7.71 6.44
N LEU A 99 -1.10 -8.12 6.47
CA LEU A 99 -1.71 -8.86 7.58
C LEU A 99 -1.04 -10.23 7.83
N LYS A 100 -0.35 -10.80 6.84
CA LYS A 100 0.42 -12.06 7.00
C LYS A 100 1.76 -11.85 7.69
N ASN A 101 2.23 -10.60 7.79
CA ASN A 101 3.51 -10.27 8.41
C ASN A 101 3.39 -10.20 9.93
N LYS A 102 4.52 -10.42 10.59
CA LYS A 102 4.67 -10.28 12.04
C LYS A 102 5.82 -9.34 12.35
N ASP A 103 5.72 -8.68 13.49
CA ASP A 103 6.84 -7.90 14.03
C ASP A 103 7.93 -8.84 14.64
N LYS A 104 9.02 -8.26 15.13
CA LYS A 104 10.12 -9.01 15.77
C LYS A 104 9.71 -9.79 17.02
N ASN A 105 8.57 -9.47 17.61
CA ASN A 105 8.02 -10.14 18.80
C ASN A 105 6.96 -11.19 18.41
N GLY A 106 6.73 -11.41 17.11
CA GLY A 106 5.73 -12.36 16.60
C GLY A 106 4.30 -11.82 16.54
N ASN A 107 4.07 -10.55 16.88
CA ASN A 107 2.73 -9.95 16.80
C ASN A 107 2.36 -9.67 15.34
N PRO A 108 1.12 -9.95 14.92
CA PRO A 108 0.68 -9.65 13.56
C PRO A 108 0.67 -8.15 13.30
N TRP A 109 1.00 -7.74 12.07
CA TRP A 109 0.85 -6.36 11.66
C TRP A 109 -0.63 -5.97 11.63
N LEU A 110 -0.90 -4.67 11.83
CA LEU A 110 -2.26 -4.10 11.76
C LEU A 110 -2.85 -4.09 10.34
N GLY A 111 -2.09 -4.54 9.34
CA GLY A 111 -2.42 -4.45 7.93
C GLY A 111 -1.49 -3.48 7.20
N ILE A 112 -2.02 -2.87 6.12
CA ILE A 112 -1.24 -2.01 5.24
C ILE A 112 -0.45 -0.94 6.01
N GLY A 113 0.84 -0.80 5.69
CA GLY A 113 1.75 0.12 6.37
C GLY A 113 1.71 1.56 5.86
N TYR A 114 1.21 1.76 4.64
CA TYR A 114 1.19 3.06 3.93
C TYR A 114 -0.06 3.87 4.27
N HIS A 115 0.01 5.19 4.07
CA HIS A 115 -1.11 6.12 4.22
C HIS A 115 -1.90 6.29 2.93
N PHE A 116 -1.21 6.23 1.78
CA PHE A 116 -1.80 6.33 0.46
C PHE A 116 -1.27 5.24 -0.47
N VAL A 117 -2.10 4.80 -1.40
CA VAL A 117 -1.72 3.95 -2.53
C VAL A 117 -2.12 4.66 -3.83
N ILE A 118 -1.27 4.53 -4.87
CA ILE A 118 -1.54 5.06 -6.22
C ILE A 118 -1.50 3.90 -7.21
N GLY A 119 -2.62 3.66 -7.89
CA GLY A 119 -2.81 2.59 -8.84
C GLY A 119 -2.03 2.76 -10.14
N ASN A 120 -1.83 1.66 -10.87
CA ASN A 120 -1.14 1.62 -12.18
C ASN A 120 -1.99 1.03 -13.31
N GLY A 121 -3.29 0.80 -13.09
CA GLY A 121 -4.20 0.18 -14.04
C GLY A 121 -4.37 -1.34 -13.85
N ASP A 122 -3.55 -1.97 -13.01
CA ASP A 122 -3.64 -3.40 -12.73
C ASP A 122 -3.97 -3.64 -11.23
N GLY A 123 -5.21 -3.97 -10.97
CA GLY A 123 -5.78 -4.11 -9.62
C GLY A 123 -6.33 -2.81 -9.02
N MET A 124 -5.93 -1.65 -9.53
CA MET A 124 -6.42 -0.34 -9.13
C MET A 124 -6.23 0.64 -10.30
N THR A 125 -7.24 1.47 -10.59
CA THR A 125 -7.24 2.43 -11.71
C THR A 125 -5.93 3.22 -11.80
N ASP A 126 -5.39 3.40 -13.02
CA ASP A 126 -4.11 4.08 -13.24
C ASP A 126 -4.16 5.55 -12.78
N GLY A 127 -3.27 5.89 -11.88
CA GLY A 127 -3.21 7.22 -11.26
C GLY A 127 -4.25 7.48 -10.17
N ALA A 128 -5.20 6.57 -9.89
CA ALA A 128 -6.11 6.75 -8.77
C ALA A 128 -5.35 6.79 -7.44
N ILE A 129 -5.71 7.74 -6.58
CA ILE A 129 -5.12 7.91 -5.24
C ILE A 129 -6.12 7.43 -4.20
N GLU A 130 -5.77 6.42 -3.44
CA GLU A 130 -6.62 5.88 -2.39
C GLU A 130 -5.98 6.05 -1.01
N PRO A 131 -6.66 6.78 -0.08
CA PRO A 131 -6.23 6.85 1.31
C PRO A 131 -6.58 5.56 2.05
N THR A 132 -5.64 5.04 2.82
CA THR A 132 -5.82 3.84 3.65
C THR A 132 -6.47 4.18 5.00
N PHE A 133 -6.75 3.14 5.80
CA PHE A 133 -7.24 3.35 7.15
C PHE A 133 -6.27 4.19 8.01
N ARG A 134 -4.94 4.08 7.77
CA ARG A 134 -3.95 4.84 8.53
C ARG A 134 -4.11 6.34 8.31
N TRP A 135 -4.36 6.74 7.08
CA TRP A 135 -4.64 8.14 6.77
C TRP A 135 -5.97 8.59 7.34
N ARG A 136 -7.02 7.81 7.14
CA ARG A 136 -8.38 8.16 7.59
C ARG A 136 -8.48 8.30 9.10
N THR A 137 -7.73 7.51 9.86
CA THR A 137 -7.71 7.53 11.33
C THR A 137 -6.50 8.26 11.91
N GLN A 138 -5.64 8.83 11.07
CA GLN A 138 -4.45 9.60 11.45
C GLN A 138 -3.54 8.87 12.42
N ILE A 139 -3.26 7.59 12.17
CA ILE A 139 -2.31 6.81 12.95
C ILE A 139 -0.97 6.69 12.22
N GLN A 140 0.08 6.39 12.97
CA GLN A 140 1.43 6.21 12.43
C GLN A 140 1.48 5.14 11.34
N GLY A 141 2.45 5.28 10.43
CA GLY A 141 2.76 4.29 9.42
C GLY A 141 3.50 3.06 9.97
N ALA A 142 3.66 2.07 9.09
CA ALA A 142 4.55 0.92 9.30
C ALA A 142 5.26 0.63 7.97
N HIS A 143 5.96 1.64 7.42
CA HIS A 143 6.52 1.60 6.07
C HIS A 143 8.02 1.87 5.99
N ALA A 144 8.65 2.33 7.08
CA ALA A 144 10.05 2.73 7.08
C ALA A 144 10.96 1.75 7.86
N GLY A 145 10.42 0.60 8.29
CA GLY A 145 11.13 -0.35 9.15
C GLY A 145 11.26 0.12 10.61
N SER A 146 11.58 -0.82 11.51
CA SER A 146 11.60 -0.54 12.97
C SER A 146 12.75 0.37 13.42
N ALA A 147 13.84 0.43 12.67
CA ALA A 147 14.98 1.31 12.95
C ALA A 147 14.68 2.79 12.64
N ASN A 148 13.67 3.06 11.83
CA ASN A 148 13.29 4.40 11.36
C ASN A 148 11.97 4.85 11.99
N LYS A 149 11.92 4.83 13.32
CA LYS A 149 10.71 5.10 14.09
C LYS A 149 10.11 6.48 13.76
N ASP A 150 10.95 7.50 13.63
CA ASP A 150 10.52 8.87 13.33
C ASP A 150 9.79 8.98 11.98
N TYR A 151 10.29 8.28 10.94
CA TYR A 151 9.62 8.23 9.64
C TYR A 151 8.31 7.42 9.66
N ASN A 152 8.14 6.47 10.56
CA ASN A 152 6.84 5.82 10.78
C ASN A 152 5.87 6.71 11.55
N GLU A 153 6.34 7.42 12.56
CA GLU A 153 5.51 8.24 13.45
C GLU A 153 5.09 9.57 12.83
N ARG A 154 5.99 10.21 12.06
CA ARG A 154 5.81 11.56 11.50
C ARG A 154 5.88 11.60 9.99
N GLY A 155 6.07 10.46 9.32
CA GLY A 155 6.14 10.36 7.87
C GLY A 155 4.84 9.83 7.26
N ILE A 156 4.39 10.51 6.22
CA ILE A 156 3.27 10.06 5.38
C ILE A 156 3.82 9.09 4.34
N GLY A 157 3.54 7.80 4.47
CA GLY A 157 3.94 6.79 3.49
C GLY A 157 3.02 6.81 2.26
N VAL A 158 3.59 7.09 1.10
CA VAL A 158 2.91 7.08 -0.21
C VAL A 158 3.48 5.94 -1.04
N CYS A 159 2.67 4.94 -1.38
CA CYS A 159 3.09 3.77 -2.15
C CYS A 159 2.46 3.76 -3.53
N LEU A 160 3.27 3.60 -4.58
CA LEU A 160 2.78 3.41 -5.94
C LEU A 160 2.84 1.93 -6.31
N VAL A 161 1.78 1.43 -6.93
CA VAL A 161 1.77 0.07 -7.49
C VAL A 161 2.72 0.03 -8.68
N GLY A 162 3.71 -0.86 -8.63
CA GLY A 162 4.71 -1.00 -9.69
C GLY A 162 6.07 -1.45 -9.18
N ASN A 163 6.96 -1.83 -10.11
CA ASN A 163 8.36 -2.10 -9.83
C ASN A 163 9.25 -1.13 -10.59
N PHE A 164 9.61 -0.02 -9.95
CA PHE A 164 10.38 1.05 -10.60
C PHE A 164 11.89 0.80 -10.60
N GLU A 165 12.32 -0.39 -10.20
CA GLU A 165 13.63 -0.93 -10.58
C GLU A 165 13.64 -1.47 -12.01
N LYS A 166 12.48 -1.76 -12.59
CA LYS A 166 12.34 -2.34 -13.94
C LYS A 166 11.81 -1.34 -14.97
N THR A 167 10.80 -0.58 -14.60
CA THR A 167 10.12 0.37 -15.51
C THR A 167 9.77 1.66 -14.76
N PRO A 168 9.70 2.81 -15.43
CA PRO A 168 9.25 4.05 -14.79
C PRO A 168 7.76 3.96 -14.43
N PRO A 169 7.29 4.79 -13.48
CA PRO A 169 5.86 4.94 -13.21
C PRO A 169 5.12 5.45 -14.44
N THR A 170 3.83 5.12 -14.54
CA THR A 170 2.99 5.62 -15.65
C THR A 170 2.90 7.14 -15.63
N PRO A 171 2.56 7.79 -16.76
CA PRO A 171 2.29 9.22 -16.77
C PRO A 171 1.19 9.65 -15.79
N ALA A 172 0.15 8.82 -15.59
CA ALA A 172 -0.91 9.07 -14.63
C ALA A 172 -0.40 8.99 -13.19
N GLN A 173 0.35 7.96 -12.85
CA GLN A 173 0.99 7.84 -11.53
C GLN A 173 1.91 9.02 -11.22
N LYS A 174 2.72 9.46 -12.20
CA LYS A 174 3.60 10.63 -12.02
C LYS A 174 2.83 11.90 -11.72
N ARG A 175 1.74 12.17 -12.46
CA ARG A 175 0.87 13.32 -12.17
C ARG A 175 0.27 13.23 -10.78
N SER A 176 -0.27 12.07 -10.44
CA SER A 176 -0.95 11.85 -9.16
C SER A 176 -0.04 11.99 -7.97
N VAL A 177 1.16 11.40 -8.01
CA VAL A 177 2.10 11.52 -6.88
C VAL A 177 2.63 12.94 -6.71
N LYS A 178 2.92 13.65 -7.81
CA LYS A 178 3.33 15.07 -7.74
C LYS A 178 2.25 15.94 -7.10
N LEU A 179 1.01 15.72 -7.50
CA LEU A 179 -0.14 16.43 -6.97
C LEU A 179 -0.37 16.12 -5.48
N LEU A 180 -0.38 14.84 -5.09
CA LEU A 180 -0.53 14.44 -3.71
C LEU A 180 0.58 15.03 -2.84
N VAL A 181 1.83 14.94 -3.27
CA VAL A 181 2.99 15.50 -2.55
C VAL A 181 2.88 17.01 -2.42
N ALA A 182 2.53 17.73 -3.48
CA ALA A 182 2.32 19.19 -3.42
C ALA A 182 1.23 19.56 -2.43
N THR A 183 0.10 18.84 -2.43
CA THR A 183 -1.01 19.04 -1.49
C THR A 183 -0.59 18.82 -0.04
N LEU A 184 0.06 17.68 0.24
CA LEU A 184 0.51 17.33 1.59
C LEU A 184 1.57 18.31 2.10
N ARG A 185 2.55 18.69 1.26
CA ARG A 185 3.56 19.66 1.62
C ARG A 185 2.95 21.01 1.96
N ASN A 186 2.01 21.49 1.17
CA ASN A 186 1.32 22.76 1.40
C ASN A 186 0.51 22.74 2.71
N GLU A 187 -0.28 21.69 2.92
CA GLU A 187 -1.17 21.59 4.08
C GLU A 187 -0.40 21.42 5.40
N TYR A 188 0.63 20.57 5.40
CA TYR A 188 1.41 20.26 6.62
C TYR A 188 2.74 21.00 6.69
N ARG A 189 3.01 21.93 5.76
CA ARG A 189 4.25 22.72 5.70
C ARG A 189 5.51 21.86 5.63
N ILE A 190 5.44 20.72 4.92
CA ILE A 190 6.56 19.79 4.79
C ILE A 190 7.59 20.37 3.81
N PRO A 191 8.85 20.60 4.21
CA PRO A 191 9.91 21.09 3.32
C PRO A 191 10.19 20.10 2.18
N ILE A 192 10.69 20.60 1.04
CA ILE A 192 11.10 19.74 -0.09
C ILE A 192 12.11 18.68 0.35
N ALA A 193 13.07 19.05 1.19
CA ALA A 193 14.10 18.15 1.69
C ALA A 193 13.55 16.98 2.54
N ASN A 194 12.31 17.08 3.01
CA ASN A 194 11.65 16.05 3.79
C ASN A 194 10.73 15.15 2.94
N VAL A 195 10.77 15.30 1.60
CA VAL A 195 10.16 14.36 0.66
C VAL A 195 11.25 13.43 0.16
N VAL A 196 11.25 12.20 0.64
CA VAL A 196 12.35 11.24 0.47
C VAL A 196 11.85 9.91 -0.11
N GLY A 197 12.70 9.19 -0.82
CA GLY A 197 12.47 7.79 -1.13
C GLY A 197 12.79 6.90 0.07
N HIS A 198 12.20 5.70 0.13
CA HIS A 198 12.50 4.77 1.21
C HIS A 198 13.99 4.43 1.31
N LYS A 199 14.69 4.31 0.20
CA LYS A 199 16.15 4.07 0.17
C LYS A 199 16.98 5.21 0.76
N ASP A 200 16.46 6.42 0.75
CA ASP A 200 17.16 7.63 1.20
C ASP A 200 17.04 7.82 2.73
N ILE A 201 16.25 6.98 3.40
CA ILE A 201 16.10 6.99 4.85
C ILE A 201 17.30 6.29 5.49
N ARG A 202 17.83 6.90 6.55
CA ARG A 202 18.93 6.30 7.33
C ARG A 202 18.60 4.86 7.77
N ALA A 203 19.59 3.97 7.70
CA ALA A 203 19.46 2.55 8.04
C ALA A 203 18.43 1.76 7.21
N SER A 204 18.10 2.23 6.01
CA SER A 204 17.29 1.49 5.05
C SER A 204 18.18 0.70 4.09
N ALA A 205 17.99 -0.62 4.02
CA ALA A 205 18.65 -1.50 3.06
C ALA A 205 17.66 -1.87 1.95
N THR A 206 17.32 -0.90 1.09
CA THR A 206 16.34 -1.10 0.01
C THR A 206 16.62 -0.17 -1.16
N GLU A 207 16.23 -0.58 -2.37
CA GLU A 207 16.26 0.27 -3.56
C GLU A 207 14.93 1.03 -3.78
N CYS A 208 13.94 0.81 -2.92
CA CYS A 208 12.62 1.46 -3.00
C CYS A 208 12.75 3.00 -2.91
N PRO A 209 12.09 3.78 -3.78
CA PRO A 209 11.07 3.41 -4.76
C PRO A 209 11.60 2.92 -6.11
N GLY A 210 12.90 2.79 -6.32
CA GLY A 210 13.50 2.26 -7.53
C GLY A 210 14.24 3.30 -8.36
N LYS A 211 15.21 2.84 -9.18
CA LYS A 211 16.11 3.73 -9.94
C LYS A 211 15.43 4.54 -11.05
N TYR A 212 14.30 4.05 -11.58
CA TYR A 212 13.53 4.76 -12.59
C TYR A 212 12.46 5.68 -12.00
N PHE A 213 12.40 5.80 -10.67
CA PHE A 213 11.45 6.69 -10.02
C PHE A 213 12.00 8.14 -10.00
N PRO A 214 11.25 9.14 -10.49
CA PRO A 214 11.73 10.52 -10.65
C PRO A 214 11.61 11.31 -9.33
N MET A 215 12.38 10.93 -8.30
CA MET A 215 12.28 11.52 -6.95
C MET A 215 12.38 13.04 -6.91
N ALA A 216 13.32 13.63 -7.68
CA ALA A 216 13.50 15.08 -7.69
C ALA A 216 12.27 15.83 -8.21
N GLU A 217 11.64 15.33 -9.29
CA GLU A 217 10.40 15.90 -9.83
C GLU A 217 9.25 15.76 -8.83
N VAL A 218 9.15 14.61 -8.17
CA VAL A 218 8.09 14.33 -7.19
C VAL A 218 8.26 15.20 -5.95
N ALA A 219 9.47 15.35 -5.43
CA ALA A 219 9.75 16.18 -4.27
C ALA A 219 9.45 17.67 -4.53
N ALA A 220 9.76 18.14 -5.73
CA ALA A 220 9.39 19.51 -6.15
C ALA A 220 7.88 19.70 -6.14
N GLY A 221 7.12 18.67 -6.50
CA GLY A 221 5.68 18.75 -6.72
C GLY A 221 5.34 19.56 -7.97
N ASP A 222 4.10 19.92 -8.10
CA ASP A 222 3.65 20.83 -9.15
C ASP A 222 2.74 21.90 -8.53
N PRO A 223 3.29 23.08 -8.21
CA PRO A 223 2.54 24.13 -7.50
C PRO A 223 1.43 24.77 -8.34
N GLY A 224 1.39 24.53 -9.65
CA GLY A 224 0.37 25.03 -10.57
C GLY A 224 -0.85 24.11 -10.72
N LEU A 225 -0.84 22.94 -10.10
CA LEU A 225 -1.95 22.01 -10.19
C LEU A 225 -3.03 22.32 -9.16
N ILE A 226 -4.21 22.72 -9.62
CA ILE A 226 -5.41 22.78 -8.81
C ILE A 226 -6.19 21.47 -8.98
N LEU A 227 -6.61 20.96 -7.84
CA LEU A 227 -7.27 19.67 -7.69
C LEU A 227 -8.71 19.66 -8.17
N GLY A 228 -9.00 18.83 -9.15
CA GLY A 228 -10.27 18.13 -9.31
C GLY A 228 -10.00 16.64 -9.29
N LEU A 229 -10.91 15.84 -8.77
CA LEU A 229 -10.91 14.38 -8.95
C LEU A 229 -12.06 14.06 -9.91
N ASP A 230 -11.85 13.07 -10.79
CA ASP A 230 -12.96 12.47 -11.55
C ASP A 230 -13.76 11.47 -10.66
N ALA A 231 -14.76 10.82 -11.26
CA ALA A 231 -15.61 9.87 -10.56
C ALA A 231 -14.83 8.66 -10.00
N ASP A 232 -13.66 8.34 -10.57
CA ASP A 232 -12.80 7.23 -10.16
C ASP A 232 -11.71 7.65 -9.16
N GLY A 233 -11.74 8.91 -8.69
CA GLY A 233 -10.75 9.45 -7.75
C GLY A 233 -9.40 9.77 -8.40
N VAL A 234 -9.34 9.82 -9.73
CA VAL A 234 -8.13 10.21 -10.48
C VAL A 234 -8.03 11.73 -10.51
N PRO A 235 -6.90 12.32 -10.10
CA PRO A 235 -6.70 13.75 -10.17
C PRO A 235 -6.81 14.29 -11.58
N GLN A 236 -7.73 15.19 -11.81
CA GLN A 236 -7.86 15.96 -13.04
C GLN A 236 -7.12 17.28 -12.89
N VAL A 237 -6.24 17.55 -13.83
CA VAL A 237 -5.46 18.78 -13.89
C VAL A 237 -6.32 19.88 -14.50
N GLN A 238 -6.78 20.83 -13.72
CA GLN A 238 -7.24 22.11 -14.24
C GLN A 238 -6.07 23.09 -14.21
N LEU A 239 -5.58 23.46 -15.39
CA LEU A 239 -4.65 24.59 -15.52
C LEU A 239 -5.42 25.86 -15.12
N VAL A 240 -5.02 26.50 -14.03
CA VAL A 240 -5.48 27.88 -13.77
C VAL A 240 -4.77 28.77 -14.77
N SER A 241 -5.49 29.16 -15.81
CA SER A 241 -5.08 30.28 -16.64
C SER A 241 -5.10 31.55 -15.78
N ASN A 242 -3.94 31.98 -15.30
CA ASN A 242 -3.75 33.27 -14.66
C ASN A 242 -3.92 34.35 -15.75
N THR A 243 -5.14 34.58 -16.22
CA THR A 243 -5.48 35.82 -16.91
C THR A 243 -5.60 36.90 -15.84
N ARG A 244 -4.46 37.51 -15.48
CA ARG A 244 -4.51 38.85 -14.92
C ARG A 244 -5.09 39.75 -15.98
N SER A 245 -6.39 40.07 -15.87
CA SER A 245 -6.96 41.22 -16.54
C SER A 245 -6.28 42.46 -15.96
N SER A 246 -5.39 43.06 -16.75
CA SER A 246 -4.89 44.40 -16.42
C SER A 246 -6.09 45.35 -16.34
N PRO A 247 -6.25 46.13 -15.28
CA PRO A 247 -7.23 47.21 -15.27
C PRO A 247 -6.80 48.25 -16.28
N ARG A 248 -7.75 48.68 -17.10
CA ARG A 248 -7.64 49.85 -17.99
C ARG A 248 -7.74 51.12 -17.15
#